data_d8e5b50ef798ea535e86f466ebde1b8b
#
_entry.id   d8e5b50ef798ea535e86f466ebde1b8b
#
_cell.length_a   1.000
_cell.length_b   1.000
_cell.length_c   1.000
_cell.angle_alpha   90.00
_cell.angle_beta   90.00
_cell.angle_gamma   90.00
#
_symmetry.space_group_name_H-M   'P 1'
#
loop_
_entity.id
_entity.type
_entity.pdbx_description
1 polymer ?
#
loop_
_entity_poly.entity_id
_entity_poly.type
_entity_poly.pdbx_seq_one_letter_code
_entity_poly.pdbx_strand_id
1 'polypeptide(L)'
;MTKKPTKGGPKSASGQPRKPGSAQKNSGKPVKSKLPPWMPDLPPAPPSQGRKAAPMHVKPTRSPSPRPAPGPARGRSFVDPHAAREAARYADPIASREAILALLAAAEGPQTAEDIAATLGLAAPDRFEALGKRLGAMLREGQLLQNRRGGFAPTRHMDVIAGVVIANPNGFGFLRPDAGGGDDLFLPPYEMRKVMHGDRAMACVTGMDRSGRREGSIVEVLERRLSRLIGRFTLEAGISYVVPDDKRMQRNVLIPPDQRGEARDGQLVVCELTQAPDARRPPMGRIVAVLGDKLTPSLVVEAAIHGHEIPHEFPQEVLDEATAVPLVVDDSMIAGRVDLRAMPLVTIDGEDAKDFDDAVYCESNRQGFRLVVAIADVSNYVRPGTPLDDEAQKRATSVYFPGFVVPMLPETLSNGICSLNPHVNRMCFVCDMQVGRDGEVTSSTFYEAVMNSHARLTYTQVWKAVGENDEDARQAIGPQLPQVERLHQLYQVLAKAREKRGAIEFETSEVRFELDNRGEVAQAGMLQRNDAHKLIEECMIAANVEAAKYLLAAHIPAPYRVHERPPES
;
A
#
# COMPACT_ATOMS: atom_id res chain seq x y z
N MET A 1 0.42 38.15 -56.85
CA MET A 1 -0.95 38.41 -57.31
C MET A 1 -1.88 37.64 -56.39
N THR A 2 -2.26 38.21 -55.30
CA THR A 2 -3.56 38.76 -54.88
C THR A 2 -4.79 37.95 -55.26
N LYS A 3 -5.46 37.35 -54.27
CA LYS A 3 -6.83 37.69 -53.86
C LYS A 3 -7.23 36.98 -52.56
N LYS A 4 -7.68 37.84 -51.65
CA LYS A 4 -8.33 37.56 -50.35
C LYS A 4 -9.87 37.65 -50.51
N PRO A 5 -10.69 37.60 -49.50
CA PRO A 5 -11.56 36.50 -49.02
C PRO A 5 -13.04 36.89 -48.98
N THR A 6 -13.94 35.98 -48.62
CA THR A 6 -15.32 36.38 -48.21
C THR A 6 -15.71 35.72 -46.89
N LYS A 7 -16.25 36.57 -46.03
CA LYS A 7 -16.82 36.34 -44.69
C LYS A 7 -18.22 35.73 -44.78
N GLY A 8 -18.57 34.86 -43.87
CA GLY A 8 -19.96 34.50 -43.52
C GLY A 8 -20.04 34.20 -42.03
N GLY A 9 -20.67 35.10 -41.25
CA GLY A 9 -20.86 34.98 -39.82
C GLY A 9 -22.11 34.18 -39.41
N PRO A 10 -22.18 33.75 -38.16
CA PRO A 10 -23.27 32.89 -37.71
C PRO A 10 -24.42 33.67 -37.08
N LYS A 11 -25.64 33.14 -37.29
CA LYS A 11 -26.89 33.61 -36.65
C LYS A 11 -27.06 32.94 -35.30
N SER A 12 -27.34 33.76 -34.30
CA SER A 12 -27.79 33.41 -32.97
C SER A 12 -29.23 32.88 -32.97
N ALA A 13 -29.50 31.83 -32.18
CA ALA A 13 -30.85 31.45 -31.78
C ALA A 13 -30.90 31.25 -30.28
N SER A 14 -31.71 32.08 -29.63
CA SER A 14 -32.07 32.09 -28.22
C SER A 14 -33.08 30.98 -27.91
N GLY A 15 -32.85 30.19 -26.85
CA GLY A 15 -33.85 29.24 -26.32
C GLY A 15 -33.87 29.30 -24.78
N GLN A 16 -35.03 29.65 -24.24
CA GLN A 16 -35.33 29.80 -22.81
C GLN A 16 -35.35 28.47 -22.06
N PRO A 17 -35.15 28.46 -20.69
CA PRO A 17 -35.10 27.26 -19.88
C PRO A 17 -36.48 26.74 -19.48
N ARG A 18 -36.67 25.42 -19.53
CA ARG A 18 -37.84 24.69 -19.00
C ARG A 18 -37.62 24.33 -17.52
N LYS A 19 -38.70 24.50 -16.73
CA LYS A 19 -38.81 24.15 -15.30
C LYS A 19 -38.79 22.63 -15.05
N PRO A 20 -38.33 22.15 -13.87
CA PRO A 20 -38.30 20.73 -13.55
C PRO A 20 -39.65 20.18 -13.09
N GLY A 21 -39.98 19.00 -13.59
CA GLY A 21 -41.18 18.24 -13.22
C GLY A 21 -40.93 17.39 -11.96
N SER A 22 -42.01 17.21 -11.22
CA SER A 22 -42.14 16.52 -9.94
C SER A 22 -41.66 15.05 -9.94
N ALA A 23 -40.87 14.66 -8.92
CA ALA A 23 -40.42 13.30 -8.67
C ALA A 23 -41.57 12.43 -8.09
N GLN A 24 -41.87 11.34 -8.77
CA GLN A 24 -42.69 10.24 -8.25
C GLN A 24 -41.80 9.32 -7.41
N LYS A 25 -42.18 9.12 -6.14
CA LYS A 25 -41.58 8.14 -5.23
C LYS A 25 -41.97 6.73 -5.65
N ASN A 26 -41.00 5.93 -6.08
CA ASN A 26 -41.17 4.49 -6.30
C ASN A 26 -40.52 3.74 -5.13
N SER A 27 -41.35 3.06 -4.34
CA SER A 27 -40.92 2.18 -3.24
C SER A 27 -40.49 0.83 -3.83
N GLY A 28 -39.19 0.67 -4.09
CA GLY A 28 -38.58 -0.60 -4.51
C GLY A 28 -38.12 -1.43 -3.31
N LYS A 29 -38.57 -2.70 -3.23
CA LYS A 29 -38.12 -3.72 -2.29
C LYS A 29 -36.61 -4.00 -2.49
N PRO A 30 -35.85 -4.41 -1.43
CA PRO A 30 -34.43 -4.71 -1.59
C PRO A 30 -34.22 -5.92 -2.51
N VAL A 31 -33.46 -5.72 -3.56
CA VAL A 31 -33.02 -6.77 -4.48
C VAL A 31 -31.88 -7.52 -3.77
N LYS A 32 -32.08 -8.81 -3.49
CA LYS A 32 -31.01 -9.70 -3.05
C LYS A 32 -29.93 -9.75 -4.13
N SER A 33 -28.73 -9.32 -3.83
CA SER A 33 -27.57 -9.45 -4.71
C SER A 33 -27.28 -10.92 -4.92
N LYS A 34 -27.43 -11.41 -6.14
CA LYS A 34 -26.92 -12.73 -6.54
C LYS A 34 -25.41 -12.59 -6.76
N LEU A 35 -24.65 -13.50 -6.18
CA LEU A 35 -23.23 -13.67 -6.48
C LEU A 35 -23.03 -13.86 -8.00
N PRO A 36 -21.86 -13.50 -8.54
CA PRO A 36 -21.58 -13.69 -9.97
C PRO A 36 -21.74 -15.18 -10.36
N PRO A 37 -22.20 -15.49 -11.57
CA PRO A 37 -22.55 -16.87 -11.98
C PRO A 37 -21.40 -17.90 -11.91
N TRP A 38 -20.16 -17.44 -11.75
CA TRP A 38 -18.95 -18.27 -11.68
C TRP A 38 -18.47 -18.55 -10.26
N MET A 39 -19.13 -18.00 -9.22
CA MET A 39 -18.72 -18.17 -7.82
C MET A 39 -19.63 -19.22 -7.18
N PRO A 40 -19.12 -20.40 -6.75
CA PRO A 40 -19.92 -21.36 -6.02
C PRO A 40 -20.39 -20.80 -4.69
N ASP A 41 -21.59 -21.14 -4.28
CA ASP A 41 -22.14 -20.76 -2.98
C ASP A 41 -21.20 -21.24 -1.85
N LEU A 42 -20.67 -20.32 -1.07
CA LEU A 42 -19.88 -20.63 0.11
C LEU A 42 -20.75 -21.39 1.13
N PRO A 43 -20.25 -22.46 1.76
CA PRO A 43 -20.97 -23.13 2.82
C PRO A 43 -21.22 -22.15 3.97
N PRO A 44 -22.38 -22.21 4.65
CA PRO A 44 -22.72 -21.31 5.73
C PRO A 44 -21.72 -21.46 6.88
N ALA A 45 -21.27 -20.32 7.42
CA ALA A 45 -20.40 -20.26 8.58
C ALA A 45 -21.05 -21.01 9.77
N PRO A 46 -20.28 -21.70 10.61
CA PRO A 46 -20.82 -22.41 11.76
C PRO A 46 -21.53 -21.43 12.72
N PRO A 47 -22.66 -21.81 13.34
CA PRO A 47 -23.44 -20.90 14.14
C PRO A 47 -22.67 -20.44 15.38
N SER A 48 -22.48 -19.16 15.52
CA SER A 48 -22.04 -18.53 16.75
C SER A 48 -23.12 -18.72 17.82
N GLN A 49 -22.76 -19.26 18.96
CA GLN A 49 -23.69 -19.41 20.11
C GLN A 49 -24.06 -18.02 20.62
N GLY A 50 -25.20 -17.52 20.15
CA GLY A 50 -25.76 -16.23 20.54
C GLY A 50 -26.59 -16.34 21.81
N ARG A 51 -26.30 -15.50 22.78
CA ARG A 51 -27.17 -15.20 23.91
C ARG A 51 -28.46 -14.56 23.41
N LYS A 52 -29.62 -15.16 23.79
CA LYS A 52 -30.97 -14.67 23.51
C LYS A 52 -31.18 -13.29 24.18
N ALA A 53 -31.47 -12.25 23.40
CA ALA A 53 -32.10 -11.04 23.88
C ALA A 53 -33.60 -11.09 23.60
N ALA A 54 -34.40 -10.75 24.62
CA ALA A 54 -35.86 -10.71 24.55
C ALA A 54 -36.37 -9.48 23.77
N PRO A 55 -37.56 -9.54 23.14
CA PRO A 55 -38.06 -8.43 22.32
C PRO A 55 -38.60 -7.29 23.18
N MET A 56 -38.10 -6.09 22.91
CA MET A 56 -38.66 -4.84 23.46
C MET A 56 -39.78 -4.31 22.57
N HIS A 57 -40.99 -4.24 23.13
CA HIS A 57 -42.12 -3.49 22.60
C HIS A 57 -41.86 -1.96 22.70
N VAL A 58 -41.83 -1.25 21.62
CA VAL A 58 -41.80 0.21 21.58
C VAL A 58 -43.22 0.74 21.47
N LYS A 59 -43.73 1.44 22.49
CA LYS A 59 -44.92 2.30 22.42
C LYS A 59 -44.51 3.75 22.17
N PRO A 60 -45.33 4.55 21.46
CA PRO A 60 -44.97 5.94 21.12
C PRO A 60 -45.01 6.85 22.36
N THR A 61 -43.94 7.61 22.56
CA THR A 61 -43.79 8.54 23.67
C THR A 61 -44.40 9.92 23.36
N ARG A 62 -45.31 10.34 24.22
CA ARG A 62 -45.75 11.72 24.39
C ARG A 62 -44.61 12.56 25.01
N SER A 63 -44.45 13.79 24.53
CA SER A 63 -43.51 14.79 25.09
C SER A 63 -43.78 15.04 26.57
N PRO A 64 -42.79 15.04 27.46
CA PRO A 64 -42.98 15.41 28.86
C PRO A 64 -42.75 16.92 29.08
N SER A 65 -43.64 17.48 29.84
CA SER A 65 -43.52 18.82 30.48
C SER A 65 -42.31 18.85 31.44
N PRO A 66 -41.72 20.04 31.69
CA PRO A 66 -40.51 20.12 32.52
C PRO A 66 -40.80 19.76 33.99
N ARG A 67 -40.06 18.80 34.50
CA ARG A 67 -40.03 18.50 35.95
C ARG A 67 -39.17 19.52 36.68
N PRO A 68 -39.53 19.87 37.92
CA PRO A 68 -38.71 20.73 38.78
C PRO A 68 -37.39 20.02 39.14
N ALA A 69 -36.32 20.82 39.28
CA ALA A 69 -34.99 20.36 39.64
C ALA A 69 -34.97 19.51 40.92
N PRO A 70 -34.24 18.41 40.97
CA PRO A 70 -34.04 17.67 42.21
C PRO A 70 -33.18 18.48 43.16
N GLY A 71 -33.65 18.62 44.38
CA GLY A 71 -32.89 19.19 45.47
C GLY A 71 -31.62 18.39 45.78
N PRO A 72 -30.63 18.97 46.50
CA PRO A 72 -29.32 18.39 46.67
C PRO A 72 -29.40 17.02 47.34
N ALA A 73 -28.92 15.99 46.61
CA ALA A 73 -28.76 14.67 47.18
C ALA A 73 -27.79 14.74 48.37
N ARG A 74 -28.23 14.32 49.54
CA ARG A 74 -27.37 14.19 50.72
C ARG A 74 -26.20 13.25 50.36
N GLY A 75 -24.97 13.82 50.35
CA GLY A 75 -23.73 13.18 49.96
C GLY A 75 -23.47 11.92 50.78
N ARG A 76 -23.23 10.81 50.08
CA ARG A 76 -22.38 9.75 50.63
C ARG A 76 -20.99 10.37 50.78
N SER A 77 -20.53 10.56 52.04
CA SER A 77 -19.16 11.00 52.31
C SER A 77 -18.21 9.98 51.71
N PHE A 78 -17.39 10.43 50.74
CA PHE A 78 -16.32 9.60 50.17
C PHE A 78 -15.32 9.31 51.31
N VAL A 79 -15.11 8.04 51.62
CA VAL A 79 -14.17 7.63 52.68
C VAL A 79 -12.83 7.32 52.03
N ASP A 80 -11.78 8.10 52.34
CA ASP A 80 -10.42 7.83 51.91
C ASP A 80 -9.83 6.66 52.69
N PRO A 81 -9.53 5.50 52.10
CA PRO A 81 -8.95 4.35 52.82
C PRO A 81 -7.54 4.63 53.35
N HIS A 82 -6.87 5.70 52.90
CA HIS A 82 -5.52 6.06 53.27
C HIS A 82 -5.46 7.35 54.15
N ALA A 83 -6.60 7.83 54.66
CA ALA A 83 -6.68 9.06 55.43
C ALA A 83 -5.73 9.08 56.66
N ALA A 84 -5.58 7.94 57.36
CA ALA A 84 -4.64 7.81 58.46
C ALA A 84 -3.16 8.01 58.08
N ARG A 85 -2.78 7.54 56.89
CA ARG A 85 -1.43 7.74 56.36
C ARG A 85 -1.16 9.21 56.00
N GLU A 86 -2.15 9.87 55.41
CA GLU A 86 -2.04 11.31 55.09
C GLU A 86 -2.00 12.16 56.34
N ALA A 87 -2.81 11.84 57.38
CA ALA A 87 -2.81 12.53 58.69
C ALA A 87 -1.47 12.40 59.42
N ALA A 88 -0.76 11.30 59.25
CA ALA A 88 0.56 11.12 59.84
C ALA A 88 1.67 11.95 59.15
N ARG A 89 1.42 12.40 57.90
CA ARG A 89 2.41 13.11 57.07
C ARG A 89 2.21 14.61 56.99
N TYR A 90 0.99 15.09 57.15
CA TYR A 90 0.63 16.50 56.93
C TYR A 90 -0.21 17.01 58.08
N ALA A 91 0.03 18.25 58.50
CA ALA A 91 -0.72 18.90 59.59
C ALA A 91 -2.20 19.18 59.22
N ASP A 92 -2.46 19.48 57.93
CA ASP A 92 -3.82 19.55 57.35
C ASP A 92 -3.91 18.62 56.15
N PRO A 93 -4.28 17.35 56.36
CA PRO A 93 -4.29 16.35 55.32
C PRO A 93 -5.46 16.54 54.35
N ILE A 94 -5.21 16.41 53.07
CA ILE A 94 -6.23 16.29 52.02
C ILE A 94 -6.32 14.83 51.54
N ALA A 95 -7.33 14.52 50.70
CA ALA A 95 -7.53 13.19 50.16
C ALA A 95 -6.26 12.61 49.51
N SER A 96 -5.97 11.34 49.75
CA SER A 96 -4.80 10.64 49.19
C SER A 96 -4.83 10.59 47.67
N ARG A 97 -3.68 10.33 47.01
CA ARG A 97 -3.61 10.18 45.56
C ARG A 97 -4.46 9.00 45.09
N GLU A 98 -4.45 7.91 45.84
CA GLU A 98 -5.25 6.73 45.61
C GLU A 98 -6.76 7.03 45.67
N ALA A 99 -7.17 7.86 46.62
CA ALA A 99 -8.55 8.32 46.75
C ALA A 99 -8.99 9.15 45.52
N ILE A 100 -8.13 10.08 45.08
CA ILE A 100 -8.38 10.89 43.89
C ILE A 100 -8.47 10.01 42.65
N LEU A 101 -7.55 9.04 42.46
CA LEU A 101 -7.58 8.09 41.34
C LEU A 101 -8.84 7.22 41.34
N ALA A 102 -9.27 6.72 42.52
CA ALA A 102 -10.48 5.94 42.67
C ALA A 102 -11.74 6.74 42.33
N LEU A 103 -11.80 8.00 42.78
CA LEU A 103 -12.91 8.91 42.47
C LEU A 103 -12.99 9.15 40.93
N LEU A 104 -11.87 9.47 40.30
CA LEU A 104 -11.81 9.73 38.86
C LEU A 104 -12.08 8.48 38.04
N ALA A 105 -11.68 7.31 38.52
CA ALA A 105 -11.97 6.03 37.87
C ALA A 105 -13.45 5.62 37.92
N ALA A 106 -14.18 6.09 38.93
CA ALA A 106 -15.62 5.86 39.10
C ALA A 106 -16.50 6.88 38.37
N ALA A 107 -15.91 8.00 37.89
CA ALA A 107 -16.64 9.05 37.17
C ALA A 107 -16.89 8.67 35.71
N GLU A 108 -18.05 9.06 35.15
CA GLU A 108 -18.41 8.80 33.73
C GLU A 108 -17.60 9.62 32.72
N GLY A 109 -16.70 10.51 33.19
CA GLY A 109 -15.86 11.35 32.34
C GLY A 109 -14.89 12.23 33.14
N PRO A 110 -14.04 13.03 32.46
CA PRO A 110 -13.06 13.90 33.09
C PRO A 110 -13.74 14.91 34.03
N GLN A 111 -13.21 15.04 35.26
CA GLN A 111 -13.72 15.94 36.29
C GLN A 111 -12.85 17.18 36.45
N THR A 112 -13.43 18.36 36.63
CA THR A 112 -12.66 19.57 36.90
C THR A 112 -12.11 19.58 38.35
N ALA A 113 -11.15 20.45 38.64
CA ALA A 113 -10.63 20.59 40.01
C ALA A 113 -11.74 20.98 41.03
N GLU A 114 -12.69 21.77 40.56
CA GLU A 114 -13.88 22.19 41.32
C GLU A 114 -14.80 21.00 41.62
N ASP A 115 -15.06 20.13 40.65
CA ASP A 115 -15.89 18.93 40.81
C ASP A 115 -15.24 17.95 41.79
N ILE A 116 -13.94 17.75 41.65
CA ILE A 116 -13.13 16.91 42.55
C ILE A 116 -13.17 17.47 43.98
N ALA A 117 -12.97 18.80 44.11
CA ALA A 117 -13.01 19.47 45.42
C ALA A 117 -14.38 19.37 46.07
N ALA A 118 -15.46 19.56 45.31
CA ALA A 118 -16.83 19.42 45.79
C ALA A 118 -17.12 18.00 46.31
N THR A 119 -16.70 16.98 45.58
CA THR A 119 -16.93 15.57 45.93
C THR A 119 -16.12 15.13 47.16
N LEU A 120 -14.88 15.64 47.29
CA LEU A 120 -13.96 15.29 48.36
C LEU A 120 -14.10 16.22 49.60
N GLY A 121 -14.99 17.22 49.56
CA GLY A 121 -15.16 18.19 50.66
C GLY A 121 -13.96 19.14 50.86
N LEU A 122 -13.25 19.45 49.76
CA LEU A 122 -12.02 20.26 49.74
C LEU A 122 -12.26 21.67 49.18
N ALA A 123 -13.48 22.22 49.28
CA ALA A 123 -13.85 23.50 48.69
C ALA A 123 -13.31 24.73 49.47
N ALA A 124 -12.78 24.57 50.70
CA ALA A 124 -12.13 25.66 51.45
C ALA A 124 -10.87 26.12 50.69
N PRO A 125 -10.58 27.45 50.62
CA PRO A 125 -9.51 28.00 49.79
C PRO A 125 -8.14 27.32 49.98
N ASP A 126 -7.71 27.12 51.23
CA ASP A 126 -6.42 26.49 51.55
C ASP A 126 -6.36 25.03 51.11
N ARG A 127 -7.47 24.28 51.26
CA ARG A 127 -7.58 22.88 50.84
C ARG A 127 -7.70 22.74 49.34
N PHE A 128 -8.37 23.69 48.69
CA PHE A 128 -8.44 23.75 47.23
C PHE A 128 -7.07 24.00 46.60
N GLU A 129 -6.27 24.92 47.18
CA GLU A 129 -4.90 25.15 46.74
C GLU A 129 -4.01 23.90 46.92
N ALA A 130 -4.16 23.22 48.06
CA ALA A 130 -3.44 21.97 48.33
C ALA A 130 -3.84 20.85 47.33
N LEU A 131 -5.13 20.75 46.97
CA LEU A 131 -5.62 19.86 45.93
C LEU A 131 -4.99 20.20 44.57
N GLY A 132 -4.94 21.46 44.17
CA GLY A 132 -4.31 21.91 42.92
C GLY A 132 -2.83 21.53 42.84
N LYS A 133 -2.07 21.70 43.94
CA LYS A 133 -0.66 21.27 44.04
C LYS A 133 -0.53 19.73 43.88
N ARG A 134 -1.45 18.96 44.49
CA ARG A 134 -1.46 17.47 44.39
C ARG A 134 -1.82 17.00 42.98
N LEU A 135 -2.86 17.56 42.35
CA LEU A 135 -3.24 17.28 40.98
C LEU A 135 -2.10 17.62 40.01
N GLY A 136 -1.45 18.77 40.19
CA GLY A 136 -0.28 19.15 39.40
C GLY A 136 0.93 18.20 39.56
N ALA A 137 1.14 17.66 40.76
CA ALA A 137 2.17 16.62 40.97
C ALA A 137 1.79 15.30 40.27
N MET A 138 0.54 14.87 40.38
CA MET A 138 0.03 13.66 39.73
C MET A 138 0.06 13.75 38.19
N LEU A 139 -0.14 14.93 37.62
CA LEU A 139 0.05 15.22 36.20
C LEU A 139 1.52 15.06 35.79
N ARG A 140 2.44 15.67 36.55
CA ARG A 140 3.89 15.59 36.24
C ARG A 140 4.44 14.14 36.32
N GLU A 141 3.86 13.36 37.23
CA GLU A 141 4.25 11.94 37.42
C GLU A 141 3.48 10.97 36.50
N GLY A 142 2.63 11.47 35.60
CA GLY A 142 1.89 10.67 34.64
C GLY A 142 0.75 9.82 35.24
N GLN A 143 0.28 10.13 36.45
CA GLN A 143 -0.83 9.42 37.08
C GLN A 143 -2.20 9.92 36.59
N LEU A 144 -2.27 11.20 36.18
CA LEU A 144 -3.45 11.87 35.63
C LEU A 144 -3.15 12.52 34.29
N LEU A 145 -4.19 12.75 33.53
CA LEU A 145 -4.23 13.65 32.37
C LEU A 145 -5.20 14.79 32.61
N GLN A 146 -4.92 15.94 31.98
CA GLN A 146 -5.81 17.08 31.95
C GLN A 146 -6.20 17.41 30.51
N ASN A 147 -7.51 17.48 30.23
CA ASN A 147 -8.01 17.91 28.93
C ASN A 147 -7.95 19.45 28.79
N ARG A 148 -8.20 19.99 27.58
CA ARG A 148 -8.19 21.44 27.30
C ARG A 148 -9.27 22.25 28.04
N ARG A 149 -10.24 21.57 28.64
CA ARG A 149 -11.31 22.19 29.48
C ARG A 149 -10.99 22.16 30.97
N GLY A 150 -9.76 21.73 31.32
CA GLY A 150 -9.33 21.65 32.72
C GLY A 150 -9.76 20.38 33.46
N GLY A 151 -10.45 19.44 32.79
CA GLY A 151 -10.90 18.20 33.41
C GLY A 151 -9.79 17.15 33.51
N PHE A 152 -9.71 16.45 34.65
CA PHE A 152 -8.74 15.41 34.99
C PHE A 152 -9.33 14.01 34.79
N ALA A 153 -8.51 13.06 34.31
CA ALA A 153 -8.84 11.64 34.23
C ALA A 153 -7.62 10.77 34.58
N PRO A 154 -7.80 9.56 35.13
CA PRO A 154 -6.69 8.67 35.47
C PRO A 154 -6.07 8.04 34.23
N THR A 155 -4.76 7.89 34.21
CA THR A 155 -3.97 7.34 33.10
C THR A 155 -4.35 5.88 32.76
N ARG A 156 -4.93 5.12 33.68
CA ARG A 156 -5.34 3.72 33.46
C ARG A 156 -6.55 3.54 32.51
N HIS A 157 -7.22 4.61 32.13
CA HIS A 157 -8.31 4.61 31.13
C HIS A 157 -7.87 5.19 29.77
N MET A 158 -6.55 5.25 29.53
CA MET A 158 -6.06 5.68 28.23
C MET A 158 -6.12 4.52 27.24
N ASP A 159 -6.85 4.71 26.17
CA ASP A 159 -6.70 3.90 24.97
C ASP A 159 -5.30 4.17 24.41
N VAL A 160 -4.35 3.29 24.75
CA VAL A 160 -3.02 3.30 24.15
C VAL A 160 -3.13 2.55 22.83
N ILE A 161 -2.79 3.24 21.75
CA ILE A 161 -2.91 2.75 20.38
C ILE A 161 -1.50 2.55 19.83
N ALA A 162 -1.18 1.32 19.42
CA ALA A 162 0.00 1.04 18.62
C ALA A 162 -0.31 1.25 17.15
N GLY A 163 0.62 1.83 16.40
CA GLY A 163 0.40 2.10 14.98
C GLY A 163 1.61 2.72 14.29
N VAL A 164 1.46 2.97 13.00
CA VAL A 164 2.49 3.53 12.13
C VAL A 164 2.30 5.04 12.00
N VAL A 165 3.40 5.78 12.16
CA VAL A 165 3.42 7.24 12.05
C VAL A 165 3.44 7.66 10.58
N ILE A 166 2.47 8.47 10.17
CA ILE A 166 2.36 9.07 8.85
C ILE A 166 2.59 10.57 8.98
N ALA A 167 3.79 11.04 8.61
CA ALA A 167 4.12 12.45 8.66
C ALA A 167 3.53 13.22 7.47
N ASN A 168 3.16 14.48 7.71
CA ASN A 168 2.68 15.41 6.70
C ASN A 168 3.74 16.51 6.46
N PRO A 169 3.94 16.98 5.21
CA PRO A 169 4.87 18.06 4.90
C PRO A 169 4.64 19.37 5.68
N ASN A 170 3.45 19.58 6.24
CA ASN A 170 3.12 20.75 7.06
C ASN A 170 3.53 20.61 8.54
N GLY A 171 4.27 19.54 8.89
CA GLY A 171 4.85 19.37 10.23
C GLY A 171 3.99 18.64 11.25
N PHE A 172 2.73 18.36 10.96
CA PHE A 172 1.89 17.45 11.74
C PHE A 172 1.94 16.03 11.18
N GLY A 173 1.33 15.07 11.85
CA GLY A 173 1.22 13.71 11.36
C GLY A 173 -0.01 13.00 11.89
N PHE A 174 -0.08 11.71 11.59
CA PHE A 174 -1.10 10.81 12.07
C PHE A 174 -0.45 9.51 12.55
N LEU A 175 -1.04 8.88 13.55
CA LEU A 175 -0.74 7.49 13.88
C LEU A 175 -1.89 6.64 13.34
N ARG A 176 -1.57 5.76 12.39
CA ARG A 176 -2.50 4.78 11.83
C ARG A 176 -2.48 3.54 12.69
N PRO A 177 -3.62 3.15 13.32
CA PRO A 177 -3.65 1.98 14.19
C PRO A 177 -3.33 0.67 13.46
N ASP A 178 -2.55 -0.21 14.10
CA ASP A 178 -2.22 -1.55 13.58
C ASP A 178 -3.46 -2.45 13.49
N ALA A 179 -4.44 -2.27 14.37
CA ALA A 179 -5.62 -3.13 14.49
C ALA A 179 -6.64 -2.96 13.36
N GLY A 180 -6.47 -1.98 12.47
CA GLY A 180 -7.43 -1.67 11.40
C GLY A 180 -8.80 -1.19 11.91
N GLY A 181 -9.55 -0.46 11.08
CA GLY A 181 -10.95 -0.10 11.36
C GLY A 181 -11.20 1.08 12.32
N GLY A 182 -10.15 1.77 12.78
CA GLY A 182 -10.26 3.00 13.57
C GLY A 182 -9.74 4.23 12.79
N ASP A 183 -10.28 5.44 13.13
CA ASP A 183 -9.76 6.69 12.57
C ASP A 183 -8.30 6.92 12.99
N ASP A 184 -7.49 7.45 12.08
CA ASP A 184 -6.12 7.86 12.34
C ASP A 184 -6.05 8.88 13.48
N LEU A 185 -5.09 8.71 14.40
CA LEU A 185 -4.89 9.60 15.54
C LEU A 185 -4.02 10.79 15.13
N PHE A 186 -4.53 12.01 15.25
CA PHE A 186 -3.81 13.23 14.89
C PHE A 186 -2.62 13.48 15.81
N LEU A 187 -1.43 13.67 15.25
CA LEU A 187 -0.20 14.00 15.96
C LEU A 187 0.19 15.46 15.66
N PRO A 188 0.12 16.36 16.65
CA PRO A 188 0.49 17.76 16.45
C PRO A 188 2.01 17.91 16.22
N PRO A 189 2.47 19.07 15.69
CA PRO A 189 3.89 19.28 15.33
C PRO A 189 4.88 19.04 16.47
N TYR A 190 4.50 19.28 17.71
CA TYR A 190 5.38 19.06 18.87
C TYR A 190 5.55 17.57 19.19
N GLU A 191 4.57 16.72 18.89
CA GLU A 191 4.67 15.27 19.01
C GLU A 191 5.52 14.69 17.87
N MET A 192 5.37 15.23 16.65
CA MET A 192 6.17 14.82 15.49
C MET A 192 7.68 15.08 15.66
N ARG A 193 8.10 15.87 16.67
CA ARG A 193 9.52 16.00 17.00
C ARG A 193 10.14 14.74 17.59
N LYS A 194 9.34 13.81 18.11
CA LYS A 194 9.78 12.59 18.79
C LYS A 194 9.91 11.42 17.81
N VAL A 195 9.25 11.49 16.66
CA VAL A 195 9.07 10.40 15.71
C VAL A 195 9.39 10.83 14.29
N MET A 196 9.56 9.85 13.42
CA MET A 196 9.77 10.05 11.98
C MET A 196 8.66 9.36 11.19
N HIS A 197 8.56 9.68 9.91
CA HIS A 197 7.63 8.99 9.00
C HIS A 197 7.97 7.49 8.95
N GLY A 198 6.97 6.65 9.09
CA GLY A 198 7.12 5.20 9.07
C GLY A 198 7.46 4.56 10.42
N ASP A 199 7.86 5.32 11.44
CA ASP A 199 8.10 4.76 12.78
C ASP A 199 6.86 4.06 13.30
N ARG A 200 7.02 2.91 13.95
CA ARG A 200 5.96 2.27 14.71
C ARG A 200 6.01 2.75 16.15
N ALA A 201 4.93 3.32 16.64
CA ALA A 201 4.89 3.96 17.94
C ALA A 201 3.61 3.62 18.71
N MET A 202 3.69 3.74 20.03
CA MET A 202 2.55 3.80 20.92
C MET A 202 2.17 5.24 21.21
N ALA A 203 0.91 5.59 21.04
CA ALA A 203 0.37 6.88 21.41
C ALA A 203 -0.88 6.73 22.28
N CYS A 204 -1.09 7.69 23.16
CA CYS A 204 -2.31 7.81 23.94
C CYS A 204 -3.21 8.92 23.39
N VAL A 205 -4.52 8.73 23.46
CA VAL A 205 -5.50 9.76 23.12
C VAL A 205 -5.52 10.82 24.22
N THR A 206 -5.18 12.06 23.86
CA THR A 206 -5.13 13.19 24.81
C THR A 206 -6.36 14.09 24.75
N GLY A 207 -7.15 13.97 23.70
CA GLY A 207 -8.36 14.78 23.51
C GLY A 207 -8.83 14.78 22.06
N MET A 208 -9.60 15.81 21.71
CA MET A 208 -9.99 16.09 20.33
C MET A 208 -9.46 17.45 19.90
N ASP A 209 -9.00 17.55 18.66
CA ASP A 209 -8.59 18.81 18.07
C ASP A 209 -9.82 19.71 17.77
N ARG A 210 -9.57 20.91 17.24
CA ARG A 210 -10.65 21.85 16.88
C ARG A 210 -11.57 21.35 15.76
N SER A 211 -11.12 20.36 15.00
CA SER A 211 -11.85 19.73 13.87
C SER A 211 -12.57 18.46 14.29
N GLY A 212 -12.56 18.10 15.58
CA GLY A 212 -13.21 16.88 16.10
C GLY A 212 -12.41 15.59 15.89
N ARG A 213 -11.12 15.66 15.45
CA ARG A 213 -10.25 14.49 15.32
C ARG A 213 -9.60 14.16 16.65
N ARG A 214 -9.44 12.86 16.95
CA ARG A 214 -8.72 12.42 18.15
C ARG A 214 -7.27 12.88 18.09
N GLU A 215 -6.79 13.58 19.11
CA GLU A 215 -5.41 14.06 19.24
C GLU A 215 -4.62 13.10 20.12
N GLY A 216 -3.42 12.72 19.66
CA GLY A 216 -2.53 11.77 20.33
C GLY A 216 -1.24 12.39 20.84
N SER A 217 -0.70 11.78 21.88
CA SER A 217 0.66 12.03 22.36
C SER A 217 1.47 10.73 22.30
N ILE A 218 2.66 10.79 21.75
CA ILE A 218 3.59 9.66 21.66
C ILE A 218 4.09 9.30 23.05
N VAL A 219 3.81 8.06 23.44
CA VAL A 219 4.25 7.45 24.69
C VAL A 219 5.61 6.80 24.50
N GLU A 220 5.75 6.00 23.45
CA GLU A 220 6.96 5.22 23.17
C GLU A 220 7.10 4.98 21.67
N VAL A 221 8.33 4.90 21.18
CA VAL A 221 8.63 4.44 19.82
C VAL A 221 9.04 2.97 19.90
N LEU A 222 8.22 2.11 19.31
CA LEU A 222 8.39 0.66 19.34
C LEU A 222 9.45 0.21 18.34
N GLU A 223 9.45 0.83 17.15
CA GLU A 223 10.36 0.46 16.06
C GLU A 223 10.69 1.71 15.24
N ARG A 224 11.98 1.90 14.95
CA ARG A 224 12.47 2.93 14.02
C ARG A 224 12.60 2.30 12.64
N ARG A 225 11.85 2.81 11.69
CA ARG A 225 11.88 2.28 10.33
C ARG A 225 12.97 2.93 9.48
N LEU A 226 13.21 4.22 9.64
CA LEU A 226 14.15 4.94 8.81
C LEU A 226 15.56 4.85 9.39
N SER A 227 16.45 4.14 8.68
CA SER A 227 17.87 4.05 9.01
C SER A 227 18.73 4.97 8.15
N ARG A 228 18.33 5.23 6.90
CA ARG A 228 19.03 6.06 5.93
C ARG A 228 18.08 7.05 5.27
N LEU A 229 18.61 8.20 4.87
CA LEU A 229 17.87 9.22 4.15
C LEU A 229 18.76 9.90 3.13
N ILE A 230 18.13 10.52 2.17
CA ILE A 230 18.80 11.34 1.17
C ILE A 230 18.50 12.80 1.45
N GLY A 231 19.49 13.64 1.21
CA GLY A 231 19.31 15.06 1.37
C GLY A 231 20.55 15.84 0.89
N ARG A 232 20.43 17.14 0.97
CA ARG A 232 21.49 18.05 0.59
C ARG A 232 22.37 18.33 1.79
N PHE A 233 23.67 18.01 1.66
CA PHE A 233 24.67 18.36 2.66
C PHE A 233 24.89 19.88 2.65
N THR A 234 24.86 20.49 3.81
CA THR A 234 25.03 21.92 3.99
C THR A 234 26.05 22.18 5.09
N LEU A 235 26.98 23.11 4.80
CA LEU A 235 27.99 23.57 5.77
C LEU A 235 27.80 25.07 6.01
N GLU A 236 27.23 25.42 7.15
CA GLU A 236 26.93 26.82 7.51
C GLU A 236 27.55 27.16 8.85
N ALA A 237 28.36 28.23 8.91
CA ALA A 237 29.03 28.71 10.12
C ALA A 237 29.78 27.63 10.89
N GLY A 238 30.35 26.63 10.22
CA GLY A 238 31.10 25.52 10.82
C GLY A 238 30.23 24.36 11.31
N ILE A 239 28.91 24.45 11.16
CA ILE A 239 27.97 23.37 11.47
C ILE A 239 27.61 22.65 10.17
N SER A 240 27.80 21.33 10.17
CA SER A 240 27.37 20.47 9.06
C SER A 240 26.06 19.79 9.37
N TYR A 241 25.17 19.79 8.39
CA TYR A 241 23.89 19.10 8.47
C TYR A 241 23.42 18.67 7.08
N VAL A 242 22.51 17.69 7.06
CA VAL A 242 21.80 17.26 5.84
C VAL A 242 20.37 17.79 5.92
N VAL A 243 19.96 18.51 4.88
CA VAL A 243 18.55 18.88 4.65
C VAL A 243 17.91 17.75 3.91
N PRO A 244 16.96 17.00 4.53
CA PRO A 244 16.31 15.89 3.87
C PRO A 244 15.54 16.32 2.62
N ASP A 245 15.60 15.53 1.56
CA ASP A 245 14.83 15.76 0.33
C ASP A 245 13.34 15.43 0.52
N ASP A 246 13.04 14.45 1.38
CA ASP A 246 11.68 14.13 1.78
C ASP A 246 11.08 15.25 2.67
N LYS A 247 10.17 16.03 2.09
CA LYS A 247 9.48 17.14 2.77
C LYS A 247 8.67 16.72 4.01
N ARG A 248 8.39 15.44 4.20
CA ARG A 248 7.76 14.90 5.41
C ARG A 248 8.73 14.92 6.59
N MET A 249 10.03 14.97 6.34
CA MET A 249 11.07 15.12 7.34
C MET A 249 11.35 16.60 7.60
N GLN A 250 10.85 17.10 8.71
CA GLN A 250 10.89 18.53 9.06
C GLN A 250 12.18 18.99 9.75
N ARG A 251 13.08 18.06 10.07
CA ARG A 251 14.28 18.37 10.85
C ARG A 251 15.53 17.96 10.07
N ASN A 252 16.48 18.89 10.01
CA ASN A 252 17.81 18.64 9.47
C ASN A 252 18.53 17.63 10.36
N VAL A 253 19.32 16.75 9.73
CA VAL A 253 20.17 15.78 10.41
C VAL A 253 21.54 16.40 10.65
N LEU A 254 21.95 16.52 11.91
CA LEU A 254 23.29 17.03 12.25
C LEU A 254 24.35 16.00 11.89
N ILE A 255 25.42 16.46 11.27
CA ILE A 255 26.57 15.63 10.88
C ILE A 255 27.79 16.07 11.66
N PRO A 256 28.34 15.24 12.57
CA PRO A 256 29.61 15.53 13.23
C PRO A 256 30.75 15.71 12.20
N PRO A 257 31.75 16.56 12.47
CA PRO A 257 32.83 16.84 11.52
C PRO A 257 33.62 15.59 11.08
N ASP A 258 33.76 14.61 11.96
CA ASP A 258 34.41 13.31 11.71
C ASP A 258 33.53 12.32 10.93
N GLN A 259 32.21 12.61 10.76
CA GLN A 259 31.23 11.75 10.10
C GLN A 259 30.78 12.28 8.73
N ARG A 260 31.38 13.37 8.25
CA ARG A 260 30.98 14.00 6.98
C ARG A 260 31.62 13.34 5.74
N GLY A 261 32.65 12.51 5.92
CA GLY A 261 33.40 11.93 4.80
C GLY A 261 33.96 13.01 3.85
N GLU A 262 33.82 12.79 2.55
CA GLU A 262 34.25 13.70 1.49
C GLU A 262 33.16 14.67 1.02
N ALA A 263 32.01 14.72 1.71
CA ALA A 263 30.89 15.56 1.34
C ALA A 263 31.25 17.07 1.36
N ARG A 264 30.84 17.78 0.32
CA ARG A 264 31.00 19.22 0.15
C ARG A 264 29.65 19.92 0.21
N ASP A 265 29.69 21.20 0.56
CA ASP A 265 28.49 22.04 0.62
C ASP A 265 27.72 22.02 -0.70
N GLY A 266 26.42 21.80 -0.61
CA GLY A 266 25.50 21.74 -1.74
C GLY A 266 25.31 20.36 -2.38
N GLN A 267 26.13 19.36 -2.04
CA GLN A 267 26.05 18.03 -2.65
C GLN A 267 24.86 17.22 -2.12
N LEU A 268 24.28 16.39 -3.00
CA LEU A 268 23.32 15.37 -2.61
C LEU A 268 24.08 14.19 -1.99
N VAL A 269 23.60 13.71 -0.85
CA VAL A 269 24.26 12.67 -0.07
C VAL A 269 23.26 11.65 0.47
N VAL A 270 23.75 10.44 0.71
CA VAL A 270 23.07 9.45 1.53
C VAL A 270 23.58 9.58 2.97
N CYS A 271 22.68 9.82 3.89
CA CYS A 271 22.95 9.95 5.31
C CYS A 271 22.35 8.80 6.09
N GLU A 272 23.17 8.08 6.85
CA GLU A 272 22.72 7.08 7.81
C GLU A 272 22.52 7.71 9.18
N LEU A 273 21.37 7.43 9.81
CA LEU A 273 21.05 7.97 11.14
C LEU A 273 21.82 7.21 12.21
N THR A 274 22.64 7.93 12.96
CA THR A 274 23.37 7.39 14.12
C THR A 274 22.62 7.65 15.43
N GLN A 275 21.79 8.70 15.46
CA GLN A 275 20.92 9.02 16.59
C GLN A 275 19.57 9.50 16.08
N ALA A 276 18.51 8.83 16.53
CA ALA A 276 17.14 9.24 16.25
C ALA A 276 16.76 10.55 16.95
N PRO A 277 15.79 11.31 16.43
CA PRO A 277 15.32 12.52 17.06
C PRO A 277 14.60 12.25 18.38
N ASP A 278 14.68 13.18 19.29
CA ASP A 278 13.82 13.27 20.47
C ASP A 278 13.15 14.65 20.56
N ALA A 279 12.33 14.88 21.60
CA ALA A 279 11.62 16.15 21.79
C ALA A 279 12.56 17.38 21.83
N ARG A 280 13.82 17.20 22.25
CA ARG A 280 14.80 18.29 22.51
C ARG A 280 15.96 18.28 21.52
N ARG A 281 16.35 17.11 20.99
CA ARG A 281 17.54 16.94 20.16
C ARG A 281 17.16 16.65 18.71
N PRO A 282 17.82 17.28 17.73
CA PRO A 282 17.68 16.88 16.33
C PRO A 282 18.28 15.50 16.10
N PRO A 283 17.92 14.81 15.00
CA PRO A 283 18.60 13.59 14.61
C PRO A 283 20.06 13.87 14.26
N MET A 284 20.92 12.88 14.50
CA MET A 284 22.32 12.91 14.06
C MET A 284 22.58 11.76 13.09
N GLY A 285 23.54 11.94 12.19
CA GLY A 285 23.86 10.95 11.18
C GLY A 285 25.30 11.02 10.72
N ARG A 286 25.66 10.08 9.83
CA ARG A 286 26.95 10.04 9.12
C ARG A 286 26.68 9.99 7.62
N ILE A 287 27.58 10.55 6.82
CA ILE A 287 27.51 10.42 5.37
C ILE A 287 28.05 9.04 4.98
N VAL A 288 27.26 8.27 4.24
CA VAL A 288 27.65 6.93 3.74
C VAL A 288 27.96 6.95 2.25
N ALA A 289 27.35 7.87 1.50
CA ALA A 289 27.65 8.07 0.08
C ALA A 289 27.48 9.53 -0.33
N VAL A 290 28.30 10.00 -1.27
CA VAL A 290 28.17 11.32 -1.92
C VAL A 290 27.66 11.07 -3.32
N LEU A 291 26.42 11.50 -3.60
CA LEU A 291 25.75 11.26 -4.87
C LEU A 291 26.13 12.29 -5.95
N GLY A 292 26.57 13.50 -5.57
CA GLY A 292 27.08 14.51 -6.47
C GLY A 292 26.37 15.87 -6.41
N ASP A 293 26.76 16.76 -7.33
CA ASP A 293 26.30 18.17 -7.33
C ASP A 293 25.02 18.39 -8.16
N LYS A 294 24.80 17.56 -9.20
CA LYS A 294 23.69 17.67 -10.15
C LYS A 294 22.83 16.42 -10.09
N LEU A 295 21.53 16.60 -10.10
CA LEU A 295 20.57 15.52 -10.27
C LEU A 295 20.66 14.99 -11.71
N THR A 296 21.27 13.81 -11.87
CA THR A 296 21.17 13.01 -13.08
C THR A 296 20.10 11.93 -12.91
N PRO A 297 19.53 11.36 -13.98
CA PRO A 297 18.56 10.26 -13.86
C PRO A 297 19.08 9.09 -13.02
N SER A 298 20.35 8.69 -13.20
CA SER A 298 20.98 7.65 -12.39
C SER A 298 21.06 8.00 -10.90
N LEU A 299 21.37 9.25 -10.55
CA LEU A 299 21.35 9.69 -9.16
C LEU A 299 19.96 9.73 -8.55
N VAL A 300 18.93 10.06 -9.34
CA VAL A 300 17.54 9.99 -8.90
C VAL A 300 17.14 8.53 -8.60
N VAL A 301 17.56 7.60 -9.46
CA VAL A 301 17.33 6.16 -9.26
C VAL A 301 18.04 5.66 -8.00
N GLU A 302 19.33 5.97 -7.83
CA GLU A 302 20.11 5.61 -6.64
C GLU A 302 19.50 6.22 -5.38
N ALA A 303 19.08 7.46 -5.46
CA ALA A 303 18.36 8.16 -4.42
C ALA A 303 17.05 7.44 -4.04
N ALA A 304 16.27 7.01 -5.01
CA ALA A 304 15.04 6.28 -4.78
C ALA A 304 15.31 4.89 -4.15
N ILE A 305 16.31 4.17 -4.63
CA ILE A 305 16.73 2.86 -4.08
C ILE A 305 17.04 2.99 -2.59
N HIS A 306 17.89 3.95 -2.23
CA HIS A 306 18.26 4.17 -0.83
C HIS A 306 17.11 4.75 0.01
N GLY A 307 16.33 5.70 -0.54
CA GLY A 307 15.23 6.35 0.17
C GLY A 307 14.04 5.43 0.46
N HIS A 308 13.87 4.39 -0.34
CA HIS A 308 12.86 3.37 -0.16
C HIS A 308 13.42 2.07 0.44
N GLU A 309 14.72 2.05 0.80
CA GLU A 309 15.42 0.88 1.36
C GLU A 309 15.27 -0.38 0.47
N ILE A 310 15.28 -0.18 -0.87
CA ILE A 310 15.15 -1.27 -1.84
C ILE A 310 16.40 -2.14 -1.77
N PRO A 311 16.28 -3.46 -1.52
CA PRO A 311 17.43 -4.37 -1.54
C PRO A 311 17.98 -4.44 -2.97
N HIS A 312 19.17 -3.90 -3.23
CA HIS A 312 19.76 -3.79 -4.57
C HIS A 312 21.04 -4.60 -4.75
N GLU A 313 21.69 -5.00 -3.66
CA GLU A 313 22.84 -5.89 -3.67
C GLU A 313 22.42 -7.30 -3.26
N PHE A 314 22.91 -8.32 -3.97
CA PHE A 314 22.68 -9.72 -3.58
C PHE A 314 23.77 -10.18 -2.62
N PRO A 315 23.40 -10.88 -1.52
CA PRO A 315 24.38 -11.57 -0.68
C PRO A 315 25.21 -12.59 -1.48
N GLN A 316 26.45 -12.84 -1.06
CA GLN A 316 27.35 -13.75 -1.78
C GLN A 316 26.80 -15.18 -1.86
N GLU A 317 26.17 -15.67 -0.80
CA GLU A 317 25.52 -16.99 -0.75
C GLU A 317 24.42 -17.16 -1.80
N VAL A 318 23.66 -16.09 -2.09
CA VAL A 318 22.64 -16.06 -3.14
C VAL A 318 23.29 -16.11 -4.53
N LEU A 319 24.38 -15.38 -4.74
CA LEU A 319 25.12 -15.38 -6.00
C LEU A 319 25.81 -16.73 -6.24
N ASP A 320 26.33 -17.38 -5.21
CA ASP A 320 26.95 -18.71 -5.28
C ASP A 320 25.90 -19.76 -5.66
N GLU A 321 24.72 -19.75 -5.03
CA GLU A 321 23.59 -20.63 -5.38
C GLU A 321 23.13 -20.40 -6.82
N ALA A 322 22.93 -19.13 -7.21
CA ALA A 322 22.51 -18.77 -8.57
C ALA A 322 23.52 -19.25 -9.65
N THR A 323 24.81 -19.17 -9.33
CA THR A 323 25.88 -19.63 -10.25
C THR A 323 25.93 -21.16 -10.35
N ALA A 324 25.49 -21.88 -9.32
CA ALA A 324 25.42 -23.34 -9.34
C ALA A 324 24.25 -23.89 -10.20
N VAL A 325 23.27 -23.05 -10.55
CA VAL A 325 22.15 -23.43 -11.43
C VAL A 325 22.67 -23.65 -12.85
N PRO A 326 22.36 -24.79 -13.50
CA PRO A 326 22.72 -25.02 -14.90
C PRO A 326 22.14 -23.95 -15.82
N LEU A 327 22.93 -23.44 -16.75
CA LEU A 327 22.49 -22.43 -17.73
C LEU A 327 21.71 -23.02 -18.91
N VAL A 328 21.72 -24.35 -19.06
CA VAL A 328 21.07 -25.07 -20.16
C VAL A 328 20.22 -26.17 -19.55
N VAL A 329 19.00 -26.32 -20.08
CA VAL A 329 18.12 -27.44 -19.75
C VAL A 329 18.58 -28.69 -20.49
N ASP A 330 19.05 -29.67 -19.72
CA ASP A 330 19.46 -30.97 -20.27
C ASP A 330 18.34 -32.02 -20.19
N ASP A 331 18.56 -33.19 -20.84
CA ASP A 331 17.56 -34.23 -20.92
C ASP A 331 17.21 -34.87 -19.57
N SER A 332 18.06 -34.76 -18.56
CA SER A 332 17.78 -35.28 -17.21
C SER A 332 16.78 -34.40 -16.47
N MET A 333 16.74 -33.10 -16.77
CA MET A 333 15.87 -32.12 -16.12
C MET A 333 14.42 -32.15 -16.66
N ILE A 334 14.23 -32.71 -17.87
CA ILE A 334 12.90 -32.75 -18.52
C ILE A 334 12.13 -34.05 -18.26
N ALA A 335 12.71 -34.99 -17.51
CA ALA A 335 12.07 -36.26 -17.20
C ALA A 335 10.70 -36.04 -16.49
N GLY A 336 9.63 -36.60 -17.07
CA GLY A 336 8.27 -36.48 -16.55
C GLY A 336 7.51 -35.23 -16.99
N ARG A 337 8.15 -34.30 -17.72
CA ARG A 337 7.51 -33.09 -18.26
C ARG A 337 6.93 -33.34 -19.66
N VAL A 338 5.87 -32.61 -19.98
CA VAL A 338 5.29 -32.64 -21.32
C VAL A 338 6.22 -31.91 -22.30
N ASP A 339 6.50 -32.53 -23.46
CA ASP A 339 7.36 -31.92 -24.48
C ASP A 339 6.55 -31.03 -25.43
N LEU A 340 6.72 -29.73 -25.30
CA LEU A 340 6.10 -28.67 -26.11
C LEU A 340 7.10 -28.00 -27.07
N ARG A 341 8.30 -28.51 -27.24
CA ARG A 341 9.35 -27.86 -28.04
C ARG A 341 8.98 -27.71 -29.53
N ALA A 342 8.09 -28.56 -30.04
CA ALA A 342 7.56 -28.45 -31.40
C ALA A 342 6.35 -27.49 -31.53
N MET A 343 5.73 -27.08 -30.40
CA MET A 343 4.63 -26.14 -30.41
C MET A 343 5.16 -24.71 -30.62
N PRO A 344 4.64 -23.95 -31.62
CA PRO A 344 5.17 -22.62 -31.93
C PRO A 344 4.72 -21.54 -30.91
N LEU A 345 5.09 -21.75 -29.67
CA LEU A 345 4.94 -20.75 -28.59
C LEU A 345 5.79 -19.52 -28.89
N VAL A 346 5.27 -18.33 -28.62
CA VAL A 346 5.97 -17.06 -28.83
C VAL A 346 5.89 -16.22 -27.55
N THR A 347 6.93 -15.44 -27.27
CA THR A 347 6.89 -14.39 -26.25
C THR A 347 6.57 -13.06 -26.92
N ILE A 348 5.76 -12.21 -26.27
CA ILE A 348 5.37 -10.87 -26.75
C ILE A 348 5.51 -9.90 -25.59
N ASP A 349 6.51 -9.00 -25.65
CA ASP A 349 6.82 -8.08 -24.56
C ASP A 349 7.38 -6.74 -25.09
N GLY A 350 7.84 -5.86 -24.21
CA GLY A 350 8.51 -4.61 -24.56
C GLY A 350 9.83 -4.83 -25.32
N GLU A 351 10.28 -3.78 -26.02
CA GLU A 351 11.52 -3.83 -26.80
C GLU A 351 12.75 -4.08 -25.93
N ASP A 352 12.74 -3.53 -24.70
CA ASP A 352 13.86 -3.57 -23.75
C ASP A 352 13.79 -4.76 -22.77
N ALA A 353 12.71 -5.58 -22.81
CA ALA A 353 12.52 -6.73 -21.95
C ALA A 353 13.60 -7.80 -22.19
N LYS A 354 14.08 -8.39 -21.09
CA LYS A 354 15.07 -9.49 -21.07
C LYS A 354 14.58 -10.71 -20.29
N ASP A 355 13.63 -10.49 -19.42
CA ASP A 355 12.98 -11.43 -18.51
C ASP A 355 11.60 -11.82 -19.08
N PHE A 356 11.58 -12.80 -19.99
CA PHE A 356 10.34 -13.28 -20.60
C PHE A 356 9.69 -14.32 -19.70
N ASP A 357 8.68 -13.91 -18.95
CA ASP A 357 8.00 -14.77 -17.97
C ASP A 357 6.91 -15.62 -18.59
N ASP A 358 6.32 -15.20 -19.72
CA ASP A 358 5.21 -15.88 -20.39
C ASP A 358 5.43 -16.08 -21.88
N ALA A 359 4.90 -17.19 -22.37
CA ALA A 359 4.79 -17.48 -23.79
C ALA A 359 3.39 -18.01 -24.10
N VAL A 360 2.87 -17.66 -25.28
CA VAL A 360 1.50 -17.95 -25.66
C VAL A 360 1.42 -18.68 -26.99
N TYR A 361 0.41 -19.56 -27.12
CA TYR A 361 0.03 -20.22 -28.33
C TYR A 361 -1.49 -20.30 -28.44
N CYS A 362 -2.02 -20.13 -29.65
CA CYS A 362 -3.45 -20.22 -29.90
C CYS A 362 -3.72 -21.00 -31.19
N GLU A 363 -4.67 -21.91 -31.15
CA GLU A 363 -5.22 -22.57 -32.32
C GLU A 363 -6.75 -22.50 -32.36
N SER A 364 -7.32 -22.34 -33.55
CA SER A 364 -8.76 -22.34 -33.72
C SER A 364 -9.27 -23.79 -33.90
N ASN A 365 -10.40 -24.11 -33.28
CA ASN A 365 -11.07 -25.38 -33.41
C ASN A 365 -12.60 -25.22 -33.57
N ARG A 366 -13.35 -26.32 -33.64
CA ARG A 366 -14.80 -26.30 -33.83
C ARG A 366 -15.57 -25.64 -32.66
N GLN A 367 -15.00 -25.69 -31.46
CA GLN A 367 -15.61 -25.15 -30.23
C GLN A 367 -15.25 -23.68 -30.01
N GLY A 368 -14.20 -23.19 -30.64
CA GLY A 368 -13.66 -21.85 -30.48
C GLY A 368 -12.16 -21.83 -30.62
N PHE A 369 -11.42 -21.67 -29.52
CA PHE A 369 -9.97 -21.56 -29.49
C PHE A 369 -9.39 -22.46 -28.40
N ARG A 370 -8.23 -23.06 -28.67
CA ARG A 370 -7.35 -23.58 -27.65
C ARG A 370 -6.28 -22.52 -27.37
N LEU A 371 -6.18 -22.06 -26.15
CA LEU A 371 -5.16 -21.14 -25.68
C LEU A 371 -4.21 -21.88 -24.75
N VAL A 372 -2.93 -21.85 -25.05
CA VAL A 372 -1.87 -22.37 -24.19
C VAL A 372 -1.05 -21.22 -23.68
N VAL A 373 -1.00 -21.07 -22.36
CA VAL A 373 -0.18 -20.09 -21.65
C VAL A 373 0.90 -20.85 -20.90
N ALA A 374 2.15 -20.62 -21.26
CA ALA A 374 3.33 -21.21 -20.63
C ALA A 374 4.04 -20.14 -19.81
N ILE A 375 4.21 -20.38 -18.51
CA ILE A 375 4.88 -19.48 -17.57
C ILE A 375 6.23 -20.10 -17.18
N ALA A 376 7.27 -19.28 -17.07
CA ALA A 376 8.60 -19.71 -16.62
C ALA A 376 8.50 -20.47 -15.29
N ASP A 377 9.02 -21.70 -15.23
CA ASP A 377 8.98 -22.52 -14.00
C ASP A 377 10.12 -22.15 -13.06
N VAL A 378 10.00 -20.96 -12.46
CA VAL A 378 10.99 -20.43 -11.51
C VAL A 378 11.12 -21.34 -10.29
N SER A 379 10.03 -21.99 -9.86
CA SER A 379 10.01 -22.89 -8.70
C SER A 379 10.89 -24.13 -8.87
N ASN A 380 11.26 -24.47 -10.09
CA ASN A 380 12.22 -25.53 -10.35
C ASN A 380 13.64 -25.17 -9.90
N TYR A 381 13.99 -23.91 -9.91
CA TYR A 381 15.32 -23.38 -9.61
C TYR A 381 15.40 -22.78 -8.20
N VAL A 382 14.39 -22.01 -7.81
CA VAL A 382 14.29 -21.38 -6.48
C VAL A 382 13.53 -22.32 -5.55
N ARG A 383 14.25 -23.01 -4.67
CA ARG A 383 13.68 -24.03 -3.78
C ARG A 383 13.37 -23.42 -2.41
N PRO A 384 12.25 -23.79 -1.76
CA PRO A 384 11.90 -23.28 -0.44
C PRO A 384 13.00 -23.49 0.61
N GLY A 385 13.30 -22.44 1.36
CA GLY A 385 14.28 -22.46 2.46
C GLY A 385 15.75 -22.39 2.02
N THR A 386 16.00 -22.01 0.76
CA THR A 386 17.36 -21.73 0.27
C THR A 386 17.68 -20.23 0.35
N PRO A 387 18.97 -19.82 0.28
CA PRO A 387 19.34 -18.40 0.20
C PRO A 387 18.64 -17.63 -0.92
N LEU A 388 18.42 -18.24 -2.10
CA LEU A 388 17.66 -17.65 -3.20
C LEU A 388 16.20 -17.39 -2.83
N ASP A 389 15.55 -18.35 -2.15
CA ASP A 389 14.16 -18.21 -1.70
C ASP A 389 14.01 -17.10 -0.65
N ASP A 390 14.89 -17.10 0.37
CA ASP A 390 14.88 -16.09 1.42
C ASP A 390 15.08 -14.66 0.87
N GLU A 391 16.01 -14.49 -0.08
CA GLU A 391 16.25 -13.19 -0.72
C GLU A 391 15.09 -12.80 -1.66
N ALA A 392 14.50 -13.76 -2.38
CA ALA A 392 13.32 -13.52 -3.21
C ALA A 392 12.11 -13.08 -2.37
N GLN A 393 11.88 -13.71 -1.21
CA GLN A 393 10.83 -13.27 -0.27
C GLN A 393 11.08 -11.87 0.27
N LYS A 394 12.32 -11.54 0.62
CA LYS A 394 12.71 -10.22 1.10
C LYS A 394 12.51 -9.12 0.03
N ARG A 395 12.84 -9.40 -1.23
CA ARG A 395 12.64 -8.46 -2.36
C ARG A 395 11.19 -8.38 -2.80
N ALA A 396 10.47 -9.48 -2.78
CA ALA A 396 9.05 -9.66 -3.14
C ALA A 396 8.71 -9.39 -4.62
N THR A 397 9.41 -8.49 -5.30
CA THR A 397 9.20 -8.11 -6.71
C THR A 397 10.48 -7.51 -7.32
N SER A 398 10.57 -7.49 -8.64
CA SER A 398 11.52 -6.62 -9.35
C SER A 398 11.03 -5.18 -9.32
N VAL A 399 11.96 -4.21 -9.28
CA VAL A 399 11.65 -2.77 -9.30
C VAL A 399 12.25 -2.17 -10.56
N TYR A 400 11.38 -1.61 -11.41
CA TYR A 400 11.76 -1.07 -12.72
C TYR A 400 11.90 0.45 -12.65
N PHE A 401 13.06 0.95 -13.06
CA PHE A 401 13.34 2.37 -13.23
C PHE A 401 13.64 2.66 -14.70
N PRO A 402 13.55 3.91 -15.15
CA PRO A 402 14.02 4.26 -16.50
C PRO A 402 15.49 3.85 -16.71
N GLY A 403 15.71 2.91 -17.61
CA GLY A 403 17.04 2.41 -17.96
C GLY A 403 17.75 1.53 -16.91
N PHE A 404 17.11 1.20 -15.80
CA PHE A 404 17.69 0.37 -14.74
C PHE A 404 16.65 -0.49 -14.04
N VAL A 405 17.00 -1.73 -13.71
CA VAL A 405 16.12 -2.66 -12.99
C VAL A 405 16.85 -3.19 -11.74
N VAL A 406 16.16 -3.19 -10.61
CA VAL A 406 16.56 -3.97 -9.43
C VAL A 406 15.80 -5.28 -9.47
N PRO A 407 16.40 -6.38 -9.92
CA PRO A 407 15.68 -7.62 -10.15
C PRO A 407 15.40 -8.36 -8.83
N MET A 408 14.28 -9.09 -8.79
CA MET A 408 13.92 -9.96 -7.67
C MET A 408 14.89 -11.15 -7.52
N LEU A 409 15.37 -11.68 -8.63
CA LEU A 409 16.33 -12.79 -8.71
C LEU A 409 17.61 -12.33 -9.42
N PRO A 410 18.78 -12.96 -9.17
CA PRO A 410 19.99 -12.69 -9.93
C PRO A 410 19.76 -12.84 -11.45
N GLU A 411 20.40 -11.99 -12.26
CA GLU A 411 20.19 -11.95 -13.73
C GLU A 411 20.50 -13.28 -14.44
N THR A 412 21.36 -14.11 -13.87
CA THR A 412 21.62 -15.47 -14.37
C THR A 412 20.36 -16.35 -14.36
N LEU A 413 19.43 -16.08 -13.45
CA LEU A 413 18.12 -16.70 -13.41
C LEU A 413 17.10 -15.89 -14.19
N SER A 414 16.85 -14.62 -13.81
CA SER A 414 15.75 -13.82 -14.37
C SER A 414 15.87 -13.58 -15.86
N ASN A 415 17.05 -13.18 -16.35
CA ASN A 415 17.31 -12.96 -17.78
C ASN A 415 17.86 -14.22 -18.49
N GLY A 416 18.31 -15.21 -17.68
CA GLY A 416 18.99 -16.44 -18.12
C GLY A 416 18.07 -17.63 -18.22
N ILE A 417 18.24 -18.59 -17.28
CA ILE A 417 17.60 -19.91 -17.37
C ILE A 417 16.08 -19.87 -17.18
N CYS A 418 15.55 -18.94 -16.38
CA CYS A 418 14.10 -18.77 -16.20
C CYS A 418 13.46 -18.07 -17.39
N SER A 419 14.13 -17.08 -17.99
CA SER A 419 13.57 -16.33 -19.12
C SER A 419 13.29 -17.25 -20.32
N LEU A 420 12.08 -17.19 -20.87
CA LEU A 420 11.63 -17.99 -22.03
C LEU A 420 12.23 -17.48 -23.34
N ASN A 421 13.56 -17.35 -23.34
CA ASN A 421 14.34 -16.90 -24.49
C ASN A 421 14.09 -17.72 -25.76
N PRO A 422 14.11 -17.11 -26.95
CA PRO A 422 13.86 -17.83 -28.20
C PRO A 422 14.94 -18.85 -28.52
N HIS A 423 14.52 -19.95 -29.18
CA HIS A 423 15.37 -21.00 -29.74
C HIS A 423 16.22 -21.78 -28.73
N VAL A 424 15.85 -21.72 -27.43
CA VAL A 424 16.49 -22.52 -26.37
C VAL A 424 15.43 -23.27 -25.56
N ASN A 425 15.80 -24.43 -25.01
CA ASN A 425 14.89 -25.17 -24.15
C ASN A 425 14.71 -24.45 -22.80
N ARG A 426 13.46 -24.35 -22.35
CA ARG A 426 13.09 -23.77 -21.07
C ARG A 426 12.04 -24.62 -20.38
N MET A 427 12.15 -24.74 -19.06
CA MET A 427 11.11 -25.37 -18.26
C MET A 427 10.00 -24.37 -17.99
N CYS A 428 8.77 -24.82 -18.14
CA CYS A 428 7.60 -23.99 -17.95
C CYS A 428 6.49 -24.74 -17.22
N PHE A 429 5.60 -23.97 -16.60
CA PHE A 429 4.33 -24.42 -16.07
C PHE A 429 3.21 -23.92 -16.98
N VAL A 430 2.34 -24.80 -17.41
CA VAL A 430 1.39 -24.52 -18.49
C VAL A 430 -0.03 -24.51 -17.96
N CYS A 431 -0.81 -23.52 -18.43
CA CYS A 431 -2.26 -23.50 -18.39
C CYS A 431 -2.78 -23.69 -19.83
N ASP A 432 -3.38 -24.83 -20.12
CA ASP A 432 -3.93 -25.21 -21.43
C ASP A 432 -5.46 -25.11 -21.35
N MET A 433 -6.04 -24.19 -22.10
CA MET A 433 -7.44 -23.78 -21.96
C MET A 433 -8.21 -23.98 -23.26
N GLN A 434 -9.43 -24.47 -23.14
CA GLN A 434 -10.43 -24.41 -24.21
C GLN A 434 -11.32 -23.19 -24.00
N VAL A 435 -11.29 -22.24 -24.94
CA VAL A 435 -12.08 -21.00 -24.93
C VAL A 435 -13.21 -21.11 -25.94
N GLY A 436 -14.45 -20.88 -25.52
CA GLY A 436 -15.61 -20.85 -26.37
C GLY A 436 -15.62 -19.63 -27.31
N ARG A 437 -16.51 -19.66 -28.31
CA ARG A 437 -16.72 -18.51 -29.23
C ARG A 437 -17.31 -17.27 -28.54
N ASP A 438 -17.84 -17.44 -27.35
CA ASP A 438 -18.38 -16.38 -26.47
C ASP A 438 -17.32 -15.81 -25.52
N GLY A 439 -16.09 -16.34 -25.56
CA GLY A 439 -14.96 -15.93 -24.70
C GLY A 439 -14.95 -16.55 -23.31
N GLU A 440 -15.84 -17.51 -23.03
CA GLU A 440 -15.82 -18.23 -21.74
C GLU A 440 -14.87 -19.43 -21.83
N VAL A 441 -14.05 -19.62 -20.78
CA VAL A 441 -13.20 -20.82 -20.66
C VAL A 441 -14.05 -21.99 -20.22
N THR A 442 -14.11 -23.02 -21.04
CA THR A 442 -14.95 -24.21 -20.83
C THR A 442 -14.21 -25.35 -20.12
N SER A 443 -12.90 -25.41 -20.27
CA SER A 443 -12.03 -26.35 -19.55
C SER A 443 -10.60 -25.84 -19.52
N SER A 444 -9.86 -26.23 -18.47
CA SER A 444 -8.44 -25.94 -18.32
C SER A 444 -7.70 -27.13 -17.72
N THR A 445 -6.43 -27.25 -18.06
CA THR A 445 -5.52 -28.27 -17.54
C THR A 445 -4.17 -27.65 -17.24
N PHE A 446 -3.59 -28.00 -16.08
CA PHE A 446 -2.29 -27.52 -15.64
C PHE A 446 -1.27 -28.66 -15.66
N TYR A 447 -0.07 -28.38 -16.17
CA TYR A 447 1.01 -29.36 -16.20
C TYR A 447 2.38 -28.70 -16.34
N GLU A 448 3.41 -29.40 -15.89
CA GLU A 448 4.80 -29.05 -16.11
C GLU A 448 5.25 -29.46 -17.52
N ALA A 449 6.00 -28.59 -18.20
CA ALA A 449 6.44 -28.83 -19.56
C ALA A 449 7.89 -28.36 -19.81
N VAL A 450 8.44 -28.79 -20.95
CA VAL A 450 9.60 -28.17 -21.56
C VAL A 450 9.17 -27.58 -22.89
N MET A 451 9.55 -26.34 -23.12
CA MET A 451 9.22 -25.60 -24.34
C MET A 451 10.47 -25.06 -25.04
N ASN A 452 10.29 -24.59 -26.25
CA ASN A 452 11.23 -23.79 -27.00
C ASN A 452 10.45 -22.62 -27.62
N SER A 453 10.76 -21.37 -27.24
CA SER A 453 10.09 -20.22 -27.85
C SER A 453 10.54 -20.07 -29.31
N HIS A 454 9.58 -20.04 -30.22
CA HIS A 454 9.87 -19.97 -31.67
C HIS A 454 10.13 -18.54 -32.16
N ALA A 455 9.73 -17.53 -31.38
CA ALA A 455 10.03 -16.14 -31.66
C ALA A 455 9.92 -15.29 -30.40
N ARG A 456 10.80 -14.29 -30.29
CA ARG A 456 10.63 -13.12 -29.40
C ARG A 456 10.02 -12.00 -30.23
N LEU A 457 8.80 -11.61 -29.94
CA LEU A 457 8.07 -10.53 -30.58
C LEU A 457 7.93 -9.34 -29.62
N THR A 458 7.69 -8.14 -30.17
CA THR A 458 7.41 -6.97 -29.37
C THR A 458 5.97 -6.51 -29.55
N TYR A 459 5.43 -5.80 -28.53
CA TYR A 459 4.09 -5.22 -28.61
C TYR A 459 3.91 -4.34 -29.85
N THR A 460 4.93 -3.51 -30.16
CA THR A 460 4.90 -2.63 -31.32
C THR A 460 4.89 -3.43 -32.63
N GLN A 461 5.73 -4.47 -32.74
CA GLN A 461 5.80 -5.31 -33.93
C GLN A 461 4.49 -6.06 -34.17
N VAL A 462 3.92 -6.65 -33.11
CA VAL A 462 2.62 -7.36 -33.19
C VAL A 462 1.51 -6.39 -33.57
N TRP A 463 1.42 -5.21 -32.93
CA TRP A 463 0.39 -4.23 -33.26
C TRP A 463 0.47 -3.76 -34.71
N LYS A 464 1.64 -3.41 -35.20
CA LYS A 464 1.83 -3.04 -36.61
C LYS A 464 1.35 -4.12 -37.56
N ALA A 465 1.66 -5.40 -37.26
CA ALA A 465 1.32 -6.52 -38.14
C ALA A 465 -0.19 -6.83 -38.18
N VAL A 466 -0.90 -6.80 -37.01
CA VAL A 466 -2.30 -7.26 -36.94
C VAL A 466 -3.31 -6.12 -36.77
N GLY A 467 -2.90 -4.99 -36.20
CA GLY A 467 -3.75 -3.81 -36.03
C GLY A 467 -3.67 -2.83 -37.19
N GLU A 468 -2.45 -2.55 -37.67
CA GLU A 468 -2.19 -1.60 -38.75
C GLU A 468 -2.03 -2.29 -40.12
N ASN A 469 -1.91 -3.62 -40.16
CA ASN A 469 -1.65 -4.43 -41.35
C ASN A 469 -0.38 -4.01 -42.10
N ASP A 470 0.66 -3.58 -41.37
CA ASP A 470 1.94 -3.17 -41.94
C ASP A 470 2.66 -4.38 -42.51
N GLU A 471 3.01 -4.31 -43.82
CA GLU A 471 3.56 -5.45 -44.56
C GLU A 471 4.99 -5.79 -44.11
N ASP A 472 5.78 -4.78 -43.74
CA ASP A 472 7.16 -5.00 -43.26
C ASP A 472 7.14 -5.71 -41.90
N ALA A 473 6.25 -5.31 -41.00
CA ALA A 473 6.07 -5.98 -39.70
C ALA A 473 5.55 -7.42 -39.90
N ARG A 474 4.61 -7.64 -40.79
CA ARG A 474 4.10 -8.99 -41.14
C ARG A 474 5.20 -9.89 -41.68
N GLN A 475 6.03 -9.38 -42.58
CA GLN A 475 7.17 -10.11 -43.12
C GLN A 475 8.22 -10.39 -42.03
N ALA A 476 8.47 -9.45 -41.14
CA ALA A 476 9.42 -9.63 -40.03
C ALA A 476 8.97 -10.69 -39.00
N ILE A 477 7.67 -10.84 -38.75
CA ILE A 477 7.10 -11.92 -37.92
C ILE A 477 7.27 -13.28 -38.63
N GLY A 478 7.15 -13.29 -39.95
CA GLY A 478 7.41 -14.44 -40.79
C GLY A 478 6.52 -15.65 -40.48
N PRO A 479 7.10 -16.87 -40.24
CA PRO A 479 6.32 -18.10 -40.04
C PRO A 479 5.33 -18.06 -38.87
N GLN A 480 5.53 -17.16 -37.91
CA GLN A 480 4.66 -17.03 -36.72
C GLN A 480 3.45 -16.14 -36.97
N LEU A 481 3.36 -15.44 -38.09
CA LEU A 481 2.26 -14.53 -38.41
C LEU A 481 0.87 -15.18 -38.29
N PRO A 482 0.60 -16.38 -38.84
CA PRO A 482 -0.71 -17.03 -38.70
C PRO A 482 -1.09 -17.31 -37.24
N GLN A 483 -0.09 -17.51 -36.40
CA GLN A 483 -0.25 -17.71 -34.96
C GLN A 483 -0.64 -16.39 -34.26
N VAL A 484 0.04 -15.30 -34.57
CA VAL A 484 -0.22 -13.96 -34.03
C VAL A 484 -1.61 -13.46 -34.45
N GLU A 485 -2.02 -13.72 -35.71
CA GLU A 485 -3.38 -13.39 -36.18
C GLU A 485 -4.48 -14.14 -35.39
N ARG A 486 -4.25 -15.43 -35.06
CA ARG A 486 -5.18 -16.22 -34.22
C ARG A 486 -5.24 -15.71 -32.80
N LEU A 487 -4.10 -15.32 -32.21
CA LEU A 487 -4.05 -14.68 -30.89
C LEU A 487 -4.84 -13.36 -30.88
N HIS A 488 -4.73 -12.56 -31.93
CA HIS A 488 -5.50 -11.33 -32.06
C HIS A 488 -7.02 -11.60 -32.20
N GLN A 489 -7.43 -12.61 -32.97
CA GLN A 489 -8.83 -13.04 -33.04
C GLN A 489 -9.36 -13.52 -31.69
N LEU A 490 -8.58 -14.29 -30.95
CA LEU A 490 -8.92 -14.72 -29.59
C LEU A 490 -9.08 -13.50 -28.66
N TYR A 491 -8.13 -12.55 -28.69
CA TYR A 491 -8.21 -11.32 -27.92
C TYR A 491 -9.55 -10.58 -28.14
N GLN A 492 -9.98 -10.44 -29.42
CA GLN A 492 -11.26 -9.77 -29.73
C GLN A 492 -12.46 -10.48 -29.09
N VAL A 493 -12.42 -11.81 -28.97
CA VAL A 493 -13.47 -12.59 -28.30
C VAL A 493 -13.43 -12.40 -26.80
N LEU A 494 -12.24 -12.44 -26.17
CA LEU A 494 -12.04 -12.23 -24.75
C LEU A 494 -12.43 -10.80 -24.33
N ALA A 495 -12.04 -9.80 -25.09
CA ALA A 495 -12.37 -8.40 -24.85
C ALA A 495 -13.89 -8.17 -24.85
N LYS A 496 -14.63 -8.75 -25.82
CA LYS A 496 -16.11 -8.70 -25.84
C LYS A 496 -16.73 -9.39 -24.63
N ALA A 497 -16.19 -10.52 -24.20
CA ALA A 497 -16.65 -11.20 -22.99
C ALA A 497 -16.40 -10.35 -21.74
N ARG A 498 -15.25 -9.67 -21.66
CA ARG A 498 -14.90 -8.74 -20.59
C ARG A 498 -15.88 -7.56 -20.52
N GLU A 499 -16.17 -6.93 -21.64
CA GLU A 499 -17.16 -5.85 -21.74
C GLU A 499 -18.56 -6.30 -21.28
N LYS A 500 -19.01 -7.49 -21.74
CA LYS A 500 -20.29 -8.08 -21.34
C LYS A 500 -20.37 -8.38 -19.84
N ARG A 501 -19.25 -8.71 -19.18
CA ARG A 501 -19.18 -8.87 -17.72
C ARG A 501 -19.25 -7.55 -16.97
N GLY A 502 -19.16 -6.41 -17.65
CA GLY A 502 -19.18 -5.07 -17.05
C GLY A 502 -17.86 -4.68 -16.39
N ALA A 503 -16.73 -5.20 -16.88
CA ALA A 503 -15.42 -4.75 -16.43
C ALA A 503 -15.21 -3.27 -16.80
N ILE A 504 -14.69 -2.50 -15.86
CA ILE A 504 -14.35 -1.09 -16.07
C ILE A 504 -12.94 -1.04 -16.67
N GLU A 505 -12.78 -0.33 -17.78
CA GLU A 505 -11.49 -0.06 -18.39
C GLU A 505 -11.03 1.35 -17.98
N PHE A 506 -9.86 1.43 -17.34
CA PHE A 506 -9.23 2.69 -16.99
C PHE A 506 -8.07 2.93 -17.98
N GLU A 507 -8.14 4.04 -18.69
CA GLU A 507 -7.01 4.54 -19.47
C GLU A 507 -6.12 5.38 -18.54
N THR A 508 -5.04 4.81 -18.04
CA THR A 508 -4.01 5.54 -17.30
C THR A 508 -2.90 5.94 -18.25
N SER A 509 -2.52 7.20 -18.16
CA SER A 509 -1.39 7.73 -18.92
C SER A 509 -0.09 7.40 -18.18
N GLU A 510 0.82 6.69 -18.83
CA GLU A 510 2.14 6.37 -18.30
C GLU A 510 3.20 7.14 -19.10
N VAL A 511 4.14 7.78 -18.40
CA VAL A 511 5.24 8.51 -19.03
C VAL A 511 6.39 7.55 -19.26
N ARG A 512 6.83 7.41 -20.51
CA ARG A 512 8.05 6.71 -20.89
C ARG A 512 9.19 7.71 -21.08
N PHE A 513 10.33 7.42 -20.46
CA PHE A 513 11.58 8.16 -20.65
C PHE A 513 12.53 7.35 -21.52
N GLU A 514 13.04 7.97 -22.56
CA GLU A 514 14.14 7.42 -23.35
C GLU A 514 15.43 8.10 -22.91
N LEU A 515 16.42 7.30 -22.53
CA LEU A 515 17.71 7.78 -22.09
C LEU A 515 18.70 7.72 -23.26
N ASP A 516 19.59 8.70 -23.36
CA ASP A 516 20.70 8.68 -24.31
C ASP A 516 21.86 7.80 -23.81
N ASN A 517 22.92 7.68 -24.61
CA ASN A 517 24.11 6.89 -24.28
C ASN A 517 24.88 7.40 -23.04
N ARG A 518 24.51 8.57 -22.50
CA ARG A 518 25.07 9.14 -21.28
C ARG A 518 24.17 8.92 -20.07
N GLY A 519 23.01 8.27 -20.28
CA GLY A 519 22.00 8.07 -19.25
C GLY A 519 21.22 9.35 -18.94
N GLU A 520 21.23 10.38 -19.82
CA GLU A 520 20.39 11.56 -19.69
C GLU A 520 19.08 11.38 -20.45
N VAL A 521 18.03 12.08 -20.02
CA VAL A 521 16.71 12.00 -20.69
C VAL A 521 16.80 12.64 -22.07
N ALA A 522 16.81 11.80 -23.11
CA ALA A 522 16.77 12.23 -24.50
C ALA A 522 15.36 12.62 -24.92
N GLN A 523 14.37 11.85 -24.53
CA GLN A 523 12.96 12.09 -24.85
C GLN A 523 12.06 11.64 -23.70
N ALA A 524 10.96 12.37 -23.48
CA ALA A 524 9.86 11.96 -22.62
C ALA A 524 8.59 11.92 -23.48
N GLY A 525 7.89 10.81 -23.44
CA GLY A 525 6.66 10.58 -24.20
C GLY A 525 5.60 9.86 -23.36
N MET A 526 4.39 9.77 -23.90
CA MET A 526 3.34 8.96 -23.31
C MET A 526 3.41 7.55 -23.90
N LEU A 527 3.43 6.52 -23.05
CA LEU A 527 3.30 5.15 -23.51
C LEU A 527 1.91 4.97 -24.13
N GLN A 528 1.86 4.64 -25.41
CA GLN A 528 0.61 4.32 -26.09
C GLN A 528 0.34 2.82 -25.93
N ARG A 529 -0.62 2.49 -25.07
CA ARG A 529 -1.11 1.13 -24.91
C ARG A 529 -1.96 0.76 -26.13
N ASN A 530 -1.59 -0.32 -26.82
CA ASN A 530 -2.29 -0.84 -27.98
C ASN A 530 -2.89 -2.23 -27.71
N ASP A 531 -3.59 -2.80 -28.69
CA ASP A 531 -4.26 -4.09 -28.50
C ASP A 531 -3.30 -5.26 -28.32
N ALA A 532 -2.03 -5.15 -28.70
CA ALA A 532 -1.05 -6.20 -28.43
C ALA A 532 -0.72 -6.31 -26.93
N HIS A 533 -0.70 -5.19 -26.21
CA HIS A 533 -0.59 -5.19 -24.74
C HIS A 533 -1.82 -5.84 -24.11
N LYS A 534 -3.01 -5.45 -24.56
CA LYS A 534 -4.29 -5.97 -24.05
C LYS A 534 -4.46 -7.47 -24.39
N LEU A 535 -3.92 -7.93 -25.50
CA LEU A 535 -3.93 -9.34 -25.89
C LEU A 535 -3.21 -10.20 -24.85
N ILE A 536 -1.99 -9.85 -24.49
CA ILE A 536 -1.22 -10.58 -23.49
C ILE A 536 -1.90 -10.47 -22.11
N GLU A 537 -2.38 -9.29 -21.75
CA GLU A 537 -3.13 -9.11 -20.49
C GLU A 537 -4.35 -10.04 -20.40
N GLU A 538 -5.16 -10.15 -21.46
CA GLU A 538 -6.32 -11.05 -21.47
C GLU A 538 -5.92 -12.53 -21.38
N CYS A 539 -4.82 -12.92 -22.02
CA CYS A 539 -4.28 -14.29 -21.88
C CYS A 539 -3.86 -14.58 -20.43
N MET A 540 -3.17 -13.62 -19.79
CA MET A 540 -2.73 -13.76 -18.40
C MET A 540 -3.91 -13.75 -17.42
N ILE A 541 -4.90 -12.89 -17.64
CA ILE A 541 -6.13 -12.86 -16.82
C ILE A 541 -6.87 -14.20 -16.94
N ALA A 542 -7.01 -14.75 -18.14
CA ALA A 542 -7.65 -16.05 -18.34
C ALA A 542 -6.92 -17.16 -17.57
N ALA A 543 -5.60 -17.25 -17.70
CA ALA A 543 -4.78 -18.24 -16.99
C ALA A 543 -4.87 -18.07 -15.46
N ASN A 544 -4.82 -16.83 -14.96
CA ASN A 544 -4.94 -16.52 -13.53
C ASN A 544 -6.32 -16.90 -12.96
N VAL A 545 -7.38 -16.65 -13.71
CA VAL A 545 -8.75 -17.04 -13.30
C VAL A 545 -8.87 -18.56 -13.22
N GLU A 546 -8.33 -19.28 -14.18
CA GLU A 546 -8.36 -20.75 -14.18
C GLU A 546 -7.48 -21.33 -13.05
N ALA A 547 -6.31 -20.75 -12.79
CA ALA A 547 -5.48 -21.14 -11.65
C ALA A 547 -6.21 -20.92 -10.30
N ALA A 548 -6.89 -19.79 -10.15
CA ALA A 548 -7.69 -19.51 -8.95
C ALA A 548 -8.83 -20.53 -8.78
N LYS A 549 -9.55 -20.86 -9.87
CA LYS A 549 -10.59 -21.89 -9.86
C LYS A 549 -10.04 -23.28 -9.51
N TYR A 550 -8.87 -23.63 -10.04
CA TYR A 550 -8.21 -24.90 -9.78
C TYR A 550 -7.85 -25.06 -8.30
N LEU A 551 -7.19 -24.05 -7.70
CA LEU A 551 -6.81 -24.04 -6.30
C LEU A 551 -8.03 -24.06 -5.36
N LEU A 552 -9.08 -23.31 -5.72
CA LEU A 552 -10.34 -23.30 -4.96
C LEU A 552 -11.02 -24.68 -4.99
N ALA A 553 -11.09 -25.31 -6.16
CA ALA A 553 -11.67 -26.65 -6.31
C ALA A 553 -10.86 -27.72 -5.57
N ALA A 554 -9.54 -27.56 -5.50
CA ALA A 554 -8.64 -28.43 -4.73
C ALA A 554 -8.65 -28.16 -3.22
N HIS A 555 -9.37 -27.14 -2.75
CA HIS A 555 -9.39 -26.67 -1.35
C HIS A 555 -7.99 -26.33 -0.79
N ILE A 556 -7.10 -25.84 -1.64
CA ILE A 556 -5.76 -25.42 -1.26
C ILE A 556 -5.81 -23.95 -0.81
N PRO A 557 -5.37 -23.61 0.41
CA PRO A 557 -5.28 -22.24 0.85
C PRO A 557 -4.32 -21.44 -0.04
N ALA A 558 -4.79 -20.34 -0.61
CA ALA A 558 -4.00 -19.46 -1.47
C ALA A 558 -4.49 -18.00 -1.33
N PRO A 559 -3.62 -17.00 -1.52
CA PRO A 559 -4.05 -15.62 -1.63
C PRO A 559 -4.76 -15.40 -2.97
N TYR A 560 -5.93 -14.77 -2.93
CA TYR A 560 -6.70 -14.40 -4.12
C TYR A 560 -6.72 -12.88 -4.27
N ARG A 561 -6.39 -12.38 -5.47
CA ARG A 561 -6.56 -10.96 -5.78
C ARG A 561 -8.00 -10.73 -6.21
N VAL A 562 -8.72 -9.89 -5.47
CA VAL A 562 -10.11 -9.55 -5.73
C VAL A 562 -10.29 -8.05 -5.84
N HIS A 563 -11.32 -7.64 -6.60
CA HIS A 563 -11.81 -6.28 -6.66
C HIS A 563 -13.24 -6.25 -6.09
N GLU A 564 -13.42 -5.55 -4.99
CA GLU A 564 -14.74 -5.29 -4.45
C GLU A 564 -15.43 -4.18 -5.26
N ARG A 565 -16.76 -4.16 -5.21
CA ARG A 565 -17.52 -3.05 -5.79
C ARG A 565 -17.19 -1.77 -5.03
N PRO A 566 -17.08 -0.62 -5.72
CA PRO A 566 -16.94 0.66 -5.03
C PRO A 566 -18.08 0.84 -4.02
N PRO A 567 -17.82 1.40 -2.83
CA PRO A 567 -18.88 1.71 -1.87
C PRO A 567 -19.85 2.69 -2.50
N GLU A 568 -21.16 2.46 -2.32
CA GLU A 568 -22.19 3.43 -2.68
C GLU A 568 -22.00 4.67 -1.81
N SER A 569 -21.61 5.82 -2.42
CA SER A 569 -21.40 7.12 -1.75
C SER A 569 -22.71 7.82 -1.41
#